data_564e3cdbe38a8a98c34425073fccb353
#
_entry.id   564e3cdbe38a8a98c34425073fccb353
#
_cell.length_a   1.000
_cell.length_b   1.000
_cell.length_c   1.000
_cell.angle_alpha   90.00
_cell.angle_beta   90.00
_cell.angle_gamma   90.00
#
_symmetry.space_group_name_H-M   'P 1'
#
loop_
_entity.id
_entity.type
_entity.pdbx_description
1 polymer ?
#
loop_
_entity_poly.entity_id
_entity_poly.type
_entity_poly.pdbx_seq_one_letter_code
_entity_poly.pdbx_strand_id
1 'polypeptide(L)'
;HAYAIKDLRNALRTGNLYPNDTTKGMPGTCWTCKSPDVPRIMAEKGVAEFYKTPFEKLGAEIVNPIGCADCHDSKTMNLTITRPALIEAYAKQGKDIKKATHNEMRSLVCAQCHVEYYFDKKTVENPKVPYLTFPWKKGMTAESIEKYYDEKGFEDWVHPISKAKMIKAQHPDYETFTTGIHAKKGVSCADCHMPYKTEGGTKFTDHHLQSPLNNVQNSCNVCHRDDANSLIDDVYTRQKSIKENVTSLEENLVKAHIEAGQAWKLGAKEAQMKDILMDIRHAQWRWDYATAGHGASFHAPVEIGRTVSSGLAIAI
;
A
#
# COMPACT_ATOMS: atom_id res chain seq x y z
N HIS A 1 -14.45 -3.34 2.99
CA HIS A 1 -14.10 -4.39 2.01
C HIS A 1 -15.29 -4.91 1.21
N ALA A 2 -16.47 -5.12 1.83
CA ALA A 2 -17.66 -5.55 1.10
C ALA A 2 -18.07 -4.59 -0.03
N TYR A 3 -17.97 -3.28 0.20
CA TYR A 3 -18.24 -2.26 -0.81
C TYR A 3 -17.19 -2.26 -1.94
N ALA A 4 -15.95 -2.59 -1.64
CA ALA A 4 -14.89 -2.64 -2.64
C ALA A 4 -15.17 -3.67 -3.75
N ILE A 5 -15.73 -4.85 -3.43
CA ILE A 5 -16.14 -5.84 -4.43
C ILE A 5 -17.24 -5.30 -5.33
N LYS A 6 -18.26 -4.65 -4.76
CA LYS A 6 -19.34 -4.04 -5.53
C LYS A 6 -18.80 -2.99 -6.50
N ASP A 7 -17.92 -2.12 -6.03
CA ASP A 7 -17.30 -1.08 -6.84
C ASP A 7 -16.42 -1.64 -7.95
N LEU A 8 -15.62 -2.67 -7.64
CA LEU A 8 -14.74 -3.31 -8.62
C LEU A 8 -15.50 -4.08 -9.71
N ARG A 9 -16.70 -4.54 -9.43
CA ARG A 9 -17.60 -5.15 -10.42
C ARG A 9 -18.29 -4.13 -11.32
N ASN A 10 -18.21 -2.86 -10.98
CA ASN A 10 -18.75 -1.81 -11.83
C ASN A 10 -17.87 -1.69 -13.09
N ALA A 11 -18.38 -2.17 -14.21
CA ALA A 11 -17.69 -2.20 -15.49
C ALA A 11 -17.23 -0.80 -15.95
N LEU A 12 -18.00 0.24 -15.62
CA LEU A 12 -17.68 1.62 -15.96
C LEU A 12 -16.40 2.10 -15.24
N ARG A 13 -16.25 1.77 -13.96
CA ARG A 13 -15.07 2.17 -13.16
C ARG A 13 -13.82 1.36 -13.49
N THR A 14 -13.99 0.11 -13.88
CA THR A 14 -12.89 -0.80 -14.20
C THR A 14 -12.47 -0.76 -15.67
N GLY A 15 -13.15 0.03 -16.51
CA GLY A 15 -12.90 0.10 -17.93
C GLY A 15 -13.40 -1.13 -18.73
N ASN A 16 -14.16 -2.03 -18.09
CA ASN A 16 -14.63 -3.27 -18.69
C ASN A 16 -15.98 -3.14 -19.44
N LEU A 17 -16.54 -1.92 -19.50
CA LEU A 17 -17.87 -1.69 -20.10
C LEU A 17 -17.89 -2.05 -21.58
N TYR A 18 -16.79 -1.81 -22.27
CA TYR A 18 -16.62 -2.12 -23.70
C TYR A 18 -15.26 -2.77 -23.92
N PRO A 19 -15.09 -4.03 -23.50
CA PRO A 19 -13.84 -4.74 -23.74
C PRO A 19 -13.68 -4.92 -25.25
N ASN A 20 -12.70 -4.25 -25.82
CA ASN A 20 -12.26 -4.44 -27.18
C ASN A 20 -10.77 -4.79 -27.20
N ASP A 21 -10.25 -5.21 -28.34
CA ASP A 21 -8.85 -5.62 -28.48
C ASP A 21 -7.84 -4.50 -28.13
N THR A 22 -8.28 -3.25 -28.07
CA THR A 22 -7.45 -2.08 -27.78
C THR A 22 -7.55 -1.62 -26.32
N THR A 23 -8.67 -1.87 -25.63
CA THR A 23 -8.84 -1.61 -24.21
C THR A 23 -8.44 -2.83 -23.40
N LYS A 24 -7.22 -2.81 -22.90
CA LYS A 24 -6.78 -3.80 -21.90
C LYS A 24 -7.50 -3.49 -20.60
N GLY A 25 -8.49 -4.31 -20.24
CA GLY A 25 -9.12 -4.28 -18.93
C GLY A 25 -8.10 -4.48 -17.80
N MET A 26 -8.53 -4.26 -16.55
CA MET A 26 -7.68 -4.52 -15.39
C MET A 26 -7.22 -5.98 -15.34
N PRO A 27 -5.99 -6.26 -14.91
CA PRO A 27 -5.52 -7.63 -14.72
C PRO A 27 -6.19 -8.30 -13.51
N GLY A 28 -6.30 -9.60 -13.54
CA GLY A 28 -6.81 -10.41 -12.43
C GLY A 28 -6.03 -10.22 -11.13
N THR A 29 -4.77 -9.79 -11.23
CA THR A 29 -3.92 -9.40 -10.09
C THR A 29 -4.62 -8.44 -9.13
N CYS A 30 -5.45 -7.52 -9.63
CA CYS A 30 -6.19 -6.57 -8.80
C CYS A 30 -7.20 -7.23 -7.83
N TRP A 31 -7.62 -8.46 -8.09
CA TRP A 31 -8.47 -9.23 -7.18
C TRP A 31 -7.75 -9.73 -5.93
N THR A 32 -6.42 -9.82 -5.94
CA THR A 32 -5.62 -10.45 -4.88
C THR A 32 -6.00 -9.99 -3.46
N CYS A 33 -6.31 -8.72 -3.29
CA CYS A 33 -6.61 -8.10 -1.99
C CYS A 33 -8.11 -7.90 -1.74
N LYS A 34 -9.00 -8.64 -2.41
CA LYS A 34 -10.43 -8.34 -2.40
C LYS A 34 -11.35 -9.46 -1.92
N SER A 35 -10.86 -10.72 -1.82
CA SER A 35 -11.74 -11.85 -1.57
C SER A 35 -11.00 -13.08 -1.02
N PRO A 36 -11.64 -13.87 -0.14
CA PRO A 36 -11.16 -15.18 0.29
C PRO A 36 -11.28 -16.25 -0.81
N ASP A 37 -11.97 -15.97 -1.92
CA ASP A 37 -12.01 -16.88 -3.07
C ASP A 37 -10.67 -16.93 -3.81
N VAL A 38 -9.85 -15.89 -3.69
CA VAL A 38 -8.58 -15.77 -4.42
C VAL A 38 -7.58 -16.89 -4.11
N PRO A 39 -7.29 -17.25 -2.85
CA PRO A 39 -6.37 -18.35 -2.56
C PRO A 39 -6.81 -19.68 -3.17
N ARG A 40 -8.13 -19.96 -3.18
CA ARG A 40 -8.69 -21.16 -3.83
C ARG A 40 -8.40 -21.14 -5.33
N ILE A 41 -8.72 -20.06 -6.00
CA ILE A 41 -8.53 -19.93 -7.45
C ILE A 41 -7.03 -19.97 -7.82
N MET A 42 -6.17 -19.37 -6.99
CA MET A 42 -4.72 -19.47 -7.16
C MET A 42 -4.20 -20.90 -6.99
N ALA A 43 -4.77 -21.67 -6.06
CA ALA A 43 -4.40 -23.08 -5.87
C ALA A 43 -4.85 -23.96 -7.05
N GLU A 44 -5.99 -23.67 -7.65
CA GLU A 44 -6.55 -24.41 -8.79
C GLU A 44 -5.83 -24.09 -10.11
N LYS A 45 -5.59 -22.82 -10.40
CA LYS A 45 -5.06 -22.35 -11.69
C LYS A 45 -3.55 -22.08 -11.68
N GLY A 46 -2.95 -21.96 -10.50
CA GLY A 46 -1.60 -21.42 -10.31
C GLY A 46 -1.58 -19.89 -10.26
N VAL A 47 -0.65 -19.34 -9.47
CA VAL A 47 -0.56 -17.90 -9.17
C VAL A 47 -0.33 -17.06 -10.44
N ALA A 48 0.58 -17.48 -11.31
CA ALA A 48 0.89 -16.76 -12.55
C ALA A 48 -0.29 -16.73 -13.51
N GLU A 49 -1.02 -17.84 -13.66
CA GLU A 49 -2.20 -17.89 -14.53
C GLU A 49 -3.37 -17.08 -13.96
N PHE A 50 -3.54 -17.07 -12.62
CA PHE A 50 -4.48 -16.17 -11.97
C PHE A 50 -4.18 -14.70 -12.30
N TYR A 51 -2.92 -14.26 -12.15
CA TYR A 51 -2.51 -12.89 -12.45
C TYR A 51 -2.66 -12.50 -13.92
N LYS A 52 -2.48 -13.45 -14.83
CA LYS A 52 -2.62 -13.24 -16.27
C LYS A 52 -4.09 -13.18 -16.72
N THR A 53 -4.98 -13.85 -15.98
CA THR A 53 -6.41 -13.90 -16.33
C THR A 53 -7.01 -12.48 -16.26
N PRO A 54 -7.77 -12.04 -17.27
CA PRO A 54 -8.46 -10.76 -17.23
C PRO A 54 -9.40 -10.63 -16.02
N PHE A 55 -9.47 -9.44 -15.44
CA PHE A 55 -10.25 -9.14 -14.24
C PHE A 55 -11.71 -9.59 -14.35
N GLU A 56 -12.37 -9.28 -15.48
CA GLU A 56 -13.78 -9.61 -15.72
C GLU A 56 -14.05 -11.11 -15.77
N LYS A 57 -13.08 -11.91 -16.22
CA LYS A 57 -13.21 -13.37 -16.30
C LYS A 57 -13.17 -14.06 -14.94
N LEU A 58 -12.59 -13.42 -13.95
CA LEU A 58 -12.55 -13.92 -12.56
C LEU A 58 -13.75 -13.48 -11.75
N GLY A 59 -14.45 -12.43 -12.16
CA GLY A 59 -15.52 -11.82 -11.38
C GLY A 59 -16.70 -12.72 -11.06
N ALA A 60 -16.97 -13.74 -11.89
CA ALA A 60 -18.02 -14.71 -11.63
C ALA A 60 -17.66 -15.69 -10.49
N GLU A 61 -16.38 -15.96 -10.30
CA GLU A 61 -15.86 -16.86 -9.25
C GLU A 61 -15.56 -16.14 -7.94
N ILE A 62 -15.40 -14.82 -7.96
CA ILE A 62 -15.07 -13.99 -6.80
C ILE A 62 -16.35 -13.33 -6.30
N VAL A 63 -17.01 -13.97 -5.35
CA VAL A 63 -18.33 -13.58 -4.85
C VAL A 63 -18.32 -13.10 -3.41
N ASN A 64 -17.33 -13.52 -2.62
CA ASN A 64 -17.24 -13.20 -1.20
C ASN A 64 -16.34 -11.99 -0.96
N PRO A 65 -16.75 -11.02 -0.11
CA PRO A 65 -15.85 -9.97 0.37
C PRO A 65 -14.80 -10.56 1.32
N ILE A 66 -13.76 -9.79 1.64
CA ILE A 66 -12.78 -10.15 2.65
C ILE A 66 -13.49 -10.67 3.91
N GLY A 67 -13.06 -11.82 4.40
CA GLY A 67 -13.71 -12.54 5.49
C GLY A 67 -12.75 -13.41 6.29
N CYS A 68 -13.29 -14.34 7.08
CA CYS A 68 -12.53 -15.12 8.04
C CYS A 68 -11.33 -15.86 7.42
N ALA A 69 -11.52 -16.48 6.25
CA ALA A 69 -10.50 -17.28 5.58
C ALA A 69 -9.34 -16.46 4.97
N ASP A 70 -9.43 -15.14 4.95
CA ASP A 70 -8.31 -14.28 4.56
C ASP A 70 -7.25 -14.17 5.66
N CYS A 71 -7.65 -14.38 6.91
CA CYS A 71 -6.81 -14.22 8.08
C CYS A 71 -6.66 -15.51 8.91
N HIS A 72 -7.63 -16.42 8.84
CA HIS A 72 -7.68 -17.63 9.67
C HIS A 72 -7.62 -18.90 8.82
N ASP A 73 -6.84 -19.86 9.30
CA ASP A 73 -6.91 -21.24 8.82
C ASP A 73 -8.26 -21.87 9.19
N SER A 74 -8.94 -22.46 8.23
CA SER A 74 -10.32 -22.94 8.39
C SER A 74 -10.46 -24.15 9.35
N LYS A 75 -9.37 -24.85 9.67
CA LYS A 75 -9.38 -26.03 10.55
C LYS A 75 -8.97 -25.69 11.97
N THR A 76 -7.98 -24.82 12.12
CA THR A 76 -7.34 -24.53 13.41
C THR A 76 -7.73 -23.17 13.97
N MET A 77 -8.30 -22.28 13.15
CA MET A 77 -8.56 -20.87 13.45
C MET A 77 -7.30 -20.05 13.76
N ASN A 78 -6.11 -20.61 13.61
CA ASN A 78 -4.87 -19.88 13.75
C ASN A 78 -4.74 -18.82 12.64
N LEU A 79 -4.05 -17.71 12.95
CA LEU A 79 -3.73 -16.71 11.94
C LEU A 79 -2.85 -17.32 10.85
N THR A 80 -3.18 -17.06 9.61
CA THR A 80 -2.46 -17.58 8.45
C THR A 80 -2.30 -16.54 7.34
N ILE A 81 -1.24 -16.69 6.56
CA ILE A 81 -1.00 -15.87 5.37
C ILE A 81 -1.40 -16.66 4.13
N THR A 82 -2.34 -16.10 3.38
CA THR A 82 -2.94 -16.76 2.23
C THR A 82 -2.48 -16.16 0.89
N ARG A 83 -1.76 -15.04 0.90
CA ARG A 83 -1.27 -14.34 -0.30
C ARG A 83 0.22 -14.60 -0.54
N PRO A 84 0.59 -15.21 -1.70
CA PRO A 84 1.98 -15.58 -2.00
C PRO A 84 2.95 -14.39 -1.96
N ALA A 85 2.53 -13.20 -2.40
CA ALA A 85 3.40 -12.03 -2.50
C ALA A 85 4.05 -11.64 -1.16
N LEU A 86 3.33 -11.75 -0.03
CA LEU A 86 3.89 -11.47 1.29
C LEU A 86 4.91 -12.54 1.71
N ILE A 87 4.60 -13.81 1.45
CA ILE A 87 5.51 -14.94 1.75
C ILE A 87 6.82 -14.78 0.96
N GLU A 88 6.71 -14.46 -0.33
CA GLU A 88 7.84 -14.23 -1.22
C GLU A 88 8.67 -13.01 -0.80
N ALA A 89 8.02 -11.92 -0.37
CA ALA A 89 8.70 -10.72 0.10
C ALA A 89 9.51 -10.98 1.37
N TYR A 90 8.95 -11.75 2.30
CA TYR A 90 9.66 -12.20 3.51
C TYR A 90 10.86 -13.09 3.17
N ALA A 91 10.68 -14.04 2.28
CA ALA A 91 11.76 -14.92 1.83
C ALA A 91 12.91 -14.12 1.16
N LYS A 92 12.60 -13.10 0.36
CA LYS A 92 13.59 -12.19 -0.25
C LYS A 92 14.38 -11.37 0.78
N GLN A 93 13.85 -11.20 2.00
CA GLN A 93 14.56 -10.60 3.13
C GLN A 93 15.29 -11.62 4.01
N GLY A 94 15.32 -12.90 3.61
CA GLY A 94 15.92 -13.99 4.40
C GLY A 94 15.08 -14.39 5.63
N LYS A 95 13.79 -14.02 5.67
CA LYS A 95 12.87 -14.32 6.76
C LYS A 95 11.91 -15.44 6.37
N ASP A 96 11.57 -16.28 7.34
CA ASP A 96 10.52 -17.30 7.19
C ASP A 96 9.25 -16.84 7.91
N ILE A 97 8.19 -16.59 7.16
CA ILE A 97 6.92 -16.11 7.71
C ILE A 97 6.27 -17.11 8.67
N LYS A 98 6.57 -18.42 8.54
CA LYS A 98 6.09 -19.47 9.43
C LYS A 98 6.68 -19.39 10.85
N LYS A 99 7.76 -18.63 11.01
CA LYS A 99 8.40 -18.37 12.30
C LYS A 99 7.91 -17.07 12.95
N ALA A 100 7.00 -16.36 12.32
CA ALA A 100 6.41 -15.16 12.87
C ALA A 100 5.66 -15.49 14.17
N THR A 101 5.87 -14.65 15.17
CA THR A 101 5.15 -14.76 16.45
C THR A 101 3.67 -14.45 16.26
N HIS A 102 2.82 -14.86 17.21
CA HIS A 102 1.40 -14.53 17.17
C HIS A 102 1.18 -13.00 17.05
N ASN A 103 1.97 -12.21 17.78
CA ASN A 103 1.86 -10.75 17.73
C ASN A 103 2.25 -10.18 16.37
N GLU A 104 3.30 -10.68 15.73
CA GLU A 104 3.65 -10.30 14.35
C GLU A 104 2.53 -10.69 13.38
N MET A 105 1.95 -11.89 13.53
CA MET A 105 0.84 -12.34 12.69
C MET A 105 -0.38 -11.42 12.78
N ARG A 106 -0.65 -10.80 13.93
CA ARG A 106 -1.72 -9.79 14.11
C ARG A 106 -1.52 -8.52 13.28
N SER A 107 -0.34 -8.32 12.72
CA SER A 107 -0.07 -7.27 11.72
C SER A 107 0.07 -7.86 10.31
N LEU A 108 0.71 -9.02 10.17
CA LEU A 108 1.01 -9.62 8.87
C LEU A 108 -0.23 -10.03 8.09
N VAL A 109 -1.30 -10.43 8.75
CA VAL A 109 -2.59 -10.70 8.07
C VAL A 109 -3.18 -9.45 7.41
N CYS A 110 -2.85 -8.25 7.88
CA CYS A 110 -3.21 -6.99 7.24
C CYS A 110 -2.22 -6.64 6.12
N ALA A 111 -0.93 -6.90 6.35
CA ALA A 111 0.16 -6.63 5.42
C ALA A 111 0.09 -7.47 4.13
N GLN A 112 -0.78 -8.48 4.04
CA GLN A 112 -1.04 -9.17 2.78
C GLN A 112 -1.61 -8.24 1.70
N CYS A 113 -2.25 -7.15 2.12
CA CYS A 113 -3.01 -6.25 1.25
C CYS A 113 -2.68 -4.77 1.50
N HIS A 114 -2.39 -4.37 2.74
CA HIS A 114 -2.08 -2.99 3.13
C HIS A 114 -0.57 -2.72 3.07
N VAL A 115 -0.03 -2.67 1.84
CA VAL A 115 1.40 -2.57 1.53
C VAL A 115 1.65 -1.83 0.24
N GLU A 116 2.88 -1.39 0.06
CA GLU A 116 3.40 -0.98 -1.24
C GLU A 116 3.62 -2.20 -2.14
N TYR A 117 3.19 -2.10 -3.38
CA TYR A 117 3.37 -3.17 -4.37
C TYR A 117 3.48 -2.62 -5.79
N TYR A 118 4.02 -3.44 -6.66
CA TYR A 118 4.04 -3.19 -8.11
C TYR A 118 3.81 -4.49 -8.89
N PHE A 119 3.58 -4.36 -10.18
CA PHE A 119 3.44 -5.51 -11.07
C PHE A 119 4.76 -5.80 -11.77
N ASP A 120 5.47 -6.82 -11.29
CA ASP A 120 6.73 -7.24 -11.88
C ASP A 120 6.51 -8.12 -13.13
N LYS A 121 6.84 -7.58 -14.28
CA LYS A 121 6.75 -8.30 -15.56
C LYS A 121 7.92 -9.27 -15.80
N LYS A 122 8.93 -9.27 -14.93
CA LYS A 122 10.16 -10.08 -15.06
C LYS A 122 10.25 -11.24 -14.07
N THR A 123 9.31 -11.34 -13.11
CA THR A 123 9.33 -12.41 -12.10
C THR A 123 9.03 -13.78 -12.69
N VAL A 124 8.24 -13.84 -13.76
CA VAL A 124 7.98 -15.04 -14.55
C VAL A 124 8.49 -14.83 -15.98
N GLU A 125 8.87 -15.88 -16.67
CA GLU A 125 9.41 -15.82 -18.05
C GLU A 125 8.42 -15.24 -19.07
N ASN A 126 7.15 -15.10 -18.70
CA ASN A 126 6.13 -14.48 -19.53
C ASN A 126 5.95 -13.00 -19.20
N PRO A 127 6.43 -12.04 -20.04
CA PRO A 127 6.35 -10.60 -19.77
C PRO A 127 4.92 -10.04 -19.77
N LYS A 128 3.91 -10.87 -20.11
CA LYS A 128 2.49 -10.46 -20.07
C LYS A 128 1.83 -10.70 -18.72
N VAL A 129 2.52 -11.37 -17.78
CA VAL A 129 2.00 -11.61 -16.43
C VAL A 129 2.30 -10.41 -15.54
N PRO A 130 1.28 -9.68 -15.06
CA PRO A 130 1.46 -8.60 -14.09
C PRO A 130 1.62 -9.19 -12.68
N TYR A 131 2.79 -9.72 -12.36
CA TYR A 131 3.05 -10.46 -11.14
C TYR A 131 3.14 -9.53 -9.93
N LEU A 132 2.24 -9.71 -8.96
CA LEU A 132 2.20 -8.90 -7.75
C LEU A 132 3.47 -9.11 -6.92
N THR A 133 4.21 -8.04 -6.68
CA THR A 133 5.50 -8.09 -5.98
C THR A 133 5.61 -6.93 -5.00
N PHE A 134 6.13 -7.20 -3.80
CA PHE A 134 6.45 -6.15 -2.83
C PHE A 134 7.91 -5.73 -2.97
N PRO A 135 8.22 -4.42 -3.03
CA PRO A 135 9.57 -3.91 -3.31
C PRO A 135 10.51 -3.91 -2.09
N TRP A 136 10.43 -4.92 -1.22
CA TRP A 136 11.07 -4.95 0.10
C TRP A 136 12.51 -5.48 0.14
N LYS A 137 13.07 -5.88 -0.98
CA LYS A 137 14.41 -6.50 -1.05
C LYS A 137 15.51 -5.65 -0.40
N LYS A 138 15.38 -4.32 -0.42
CA LYS A 138 16.35 -3.37 0.15
C LYS A 138 15.91 -2.77 1.49
N GLY A 139 14.73 -3.11 1.97
CA GLY A 139 14.10 -2.54 3.14
C GLY A 139 12.71 -1.96 2.81
N MET A 140 12.07 -1.41 3.82
CA MET A 140 10.68 -0.94 3.74
C MET A 140 10.54 0.58 3.93
N THR A 141 11.62 1.35 4.02
CA THR A 141 11.53 2.82 4.06
C THR A 141 11.26 3.39 2.66
N ALA A 142 10.72 4.60 2.59
CA ALA A 142 10.45 5.27 1.33
C ALA A 142 11.68 5.30 0.41
N GLU A 143 12.88 5.61 0.97
CA GLU A 143 14.13 5.65 0.22
C GLU A 143 14.63 4.26 -0.20
N SER A 144 14.41 3.23 0.63
CA SER A 144 14.81 1.86 0.28
C SER A 144 13.99 1.33 -0.90
N ILE A 145 12.71 1.66 -0.93
CA ILE A 145 11.79 1.29 -2.00
C ILE A 145 12.09 2.10 -3.26
N GLU A 146 12.33 3.41 -3.14
CA GLU A 146 12.78 4.29 -4.23
C GLU A 146 14.03 3.73 -4.90
N LYS A 147 15.07 3.44 -4.11
CA LYS A 147 16.31 2.83 -4.60
C LYS A 147 16.07 1.49 -5.29
N TYR A 148 15.17 0.68 -4.78
CA TYR A 148 14.80 -0.59 -5.42
C TYR A 148 14.19 -0.37 -6.81
N TYR A 149 13.27 0.57 -6.94
CA TYR A 149 12.65 0.90 -8.22
C TYR A 149 13.63 1.51 -9.22
N ASP A 150 14.54 2.38 -8.75
CA ASP A 150 15.57 3.00 -9.60
C ASP A 150 16.54 1.96 -10.18
N GLU A 151 17.07 1.08 -9.33
CA GLU A 151 17.98 0.02 -9.78
C GLU A 151 17.30 -0.98 -10.73
N LYS A 152 15.98 -1.16 -10.59
CA LYS A 152 15.19 -2.00 -11.47
C LYS A 152 14.83 -1.29 -12.78
N GLY A 153 15.00 0.02 -12.85
CA GLY A 153 14.53 0.84 -13.96
C GLY A 153 13.01 0.80 -14.11
N PHE A 154 12.30 0.63 -12.98
CA PHE A 154 10.85 0.52 -12.98
C PHE A 154 10.19 1.89 -13.09
N GLU A 155 9.12 1.96 -13.86
CA GLU A 155 8.23 3.11 -13.98
C GLU A 155 6.79 2.63 -14.21
N ASP A 156 5.84 3.32 -13.62
CA ASP A 156 4.41 3.13 -13.91
C ASP A 156 4.00 3.88 -15.17
N TRP A 157 4.48 5.11 -15.34
CA TRP A 157 4.23 5.94 -16.52
C TRP A 157 5.31 6.99 -16.74
N VAL A 158 5.29 7.61 -17.92
CA VAL A 158 6.10 8.81 -18.24
C VAL A 158 5.19 10.01 -18.17
N HIS A 159 5.58 11.03 -17.37
CA HIS A 159 4.78 12.24 -17.20
C HIS A 159 4.67 13.03 -18.52
N PRO A 160 3.45 13.42 -18.96
CA PRO A 160 3.27 13.99 -20.30
C PRO A 160 3.96 15.33 -20.51
N ILE A 161 4.14 16.15 -19.46
CA ILE A 161 4.76 17.48 -19.53
C ILE A 161 6.27 17.37 -19.33
N SER A 162 6.72 16.94 -18.16
CA SER A 162 8.16 16.90 -17.82
C SER A 162 8.93 15.78 -18.50
N LYS A 163 8.27 14.71 -18.94
CA LYS A 163 8.86 13.45 -19.43
C LYS A 163 9.60 12.64 -18.35
N ALA A 164 9.45 13.01 -17.08
CA ALA A 164 9.98 12.22 -15.98
C ALA A 164 9.31 10.84 -15.90
N LYS A 165 10.10 9.82 -15.59
CA LYS A 165 9.65 8.44 -15.38
C LYS A 165 9.11 8.29 -13.97
N MET A 166 7.81 8.18 -13.83
CA MET A 166 7.11 8.27 -12.56
C MET A 166 6.85 6.91 -11.94
N ILE A 167 6.85 6.88 -10.62
CA ILE A 167 6.43 5.76 -9.78
C ILE A 167 5.17 6.20 -9.05
N LYS A 168 4.20 5.30 -8.92
CA LYS A 168 3.03 5.51 -8.08
C LYS A 168 3.13 4.68 -6.81
N ALA A 169 3.03 5.32 -5.64
CA ALA A 169 2.82 4.60 -4.40
C ALA A 169 1.38 4.06 -4.33
N GLN A 170 1.22 2.83 -3.86
CA GLN A 170 -0.10 2.22 -3.77
C GLN A 170 -0.76 2.54 -2.43
N HIS A 171 -0.37 1.87 -1.36
CA HIS A 171 -0.81 2.15 0.01
C HIS A 171 0.19 1.55 1.02
N PRO A 172 1.34 2.22 1.24
CA PRO A 172 2.44 1.71 2.06
C PRO A 172 2.12 1.78 3.56
N ASP A 173 0.98 1.20 3.97
CA ASP A 173 0.50 1.30 5.34
C ASP A 173 1.36 0.48 6.31
N TYR A 174 1.69 -0.78 5.95
CA TYR A 174 2.52 -1.64 6.79
C TYR A 174 3.96 -1.12 6.88
N GLU A 175 4.52 -0.69 5.77
CA GLU A 175 5.87 -0.11 5.70
C GLU A 175 5.96 1.12 6.62
N THR A 176 5.03 2.04 6.48
CA THR A 176 4.95 3.25 7.32
C THR A 176 4.77 2.88 8.79
N PHE A 177 3.82 1.99 9.10
CA PHE A 177 3.56 1.54 10.47
C PHE A 177 4.81 0.98 11.14
N THR A 178 5.62 0.17 10.44
CA THR A 178 6.84 -0.45 11.00
C THR A 178 7.89 0.56 11.44
N THR A 179 7.87 1.78 10.92
CA THR A 179 8.77 2.88 11.30
C THR A 179 8.26 3.66 12.52
N GLY A 180 6.99 3.50 12.86
CA GLY A 180 6.31 4.23 13.92
C GLY A 180 6.63 3.74 15.34
N ILE A 181 6.31 4.59 16.32
CA ILE A 181 6.57 4.30 17.73
C ILE A 181 5.77 3.11 18.25
N HIS A 182 4.51 2.95 17.81
CA HIS A 182 3.64 1.86 18.24
C HIS A 182 4.21 0.50 17.82
N ALA A 183 4.62 0.36 16.55
CA ALA A 183 5.26 -0.87 16.07
C ALA A 183 6.56 -1.17 16.86
N LYS A 184 7.40 -0.16 17.11
CA LYS A 184 8.63 -0.29 17.90
C LYS A 184 8.39 -0.70 19.37
N LYS A 185 7.18 -0.44 19.87
CA LYS A 185 6.74 -0.87 21.21
C LYS A 185 5.99 -2.20 21.21
N GLY A 186 5.94 -2.89 20.07
CA GLY A 186 5.30 -4.20 19.93
C GLY A 186 3.78 -4.17 19.82
N VAL A 187 3.20 -3.00 19.50
CA VAL A 187 1.76 -2.88 19.20
C VAL A 187 1.51 -3.40 17.80
N SER A 188 0.48 -4.19 17.60
CA SER A 188 0.07 -4.70 16.30
C SER A 188 -1.04 -3.87 15.65
N CYS A 189 -1.27 -4.07 14.35
CA CYS A 189 -2.40 -3.45 13.65
C CYS A 189 -3.73 -3.81 14.33
N ALA A 190 -3.89 -5.06 14.72
CA ALA A 190 -5.11 -5.54 15.36
C ALA A 190 -5.34 -4.96 16.76
N ASP A 191 -4.31 -4.52 17.49
CA ASP A 191 -4.49 -3.93 18.81
C ASP A 191 -5.28 -2.61 18.76
N CYS A 192 -5.16 -1.89 17.65
CA CYS A 192 -5.87 -0.62 17.42
C CYS A 192 -7.14 -0.80 16.58
N HIS A 193 -7.04 -1.55 15.46
CA HIS A 193 -8.14 -1.70 14.50
C HIS A 193 -9.13 -2.82 14.83
N MET A 194 -8.74 -3.73 15.73
CA MET A 194 -9.51 -4.87 16.24
C MET A 194 -9.26 -5.03 17.74
N PRO A 195 -9.53 -4.02 18.56
CA PRO A 195 -9.17 -4.04 19.98
C PRO A 195 -9.91 -5.17 20.71
N TYR A 196 -9.37 -5.56 21.86
CA TYR A 196 -10.03 -6.53 22.72
C TYR A 196 -11.28 -5.93 23.34
N LYS A 197 -12.35 -6.72 23.36
CA LYS A 197 -13.60 -6.47 24.08
C LYS A 197 -13.86 -7.58 25.09
N THR A 198 -14.69 -7.28 26.08
CA THR A 198 -15.18 -8.28 27.07
C THR A 198 -16.68 -8.23 27.12
N GLU A 199 -17.33 -9.34 26.86
CA GLU A 199 -18.77 -9.54 26.98
C GLU A 199 -19.05 -10.81 27.78
N GLY A 200 -19.95 -10.74 28.78
CA GLY A 200 -20.29 -11.91 29.62
C GLY A 200 -19.08 -12.57 30.29
N GLY A 201 -18.03 -11.80 30.63
CA GLY A 201 -16.79 -12.32 31.20
C GLY A 201 -15.81 -12.93 30.18
N THR A 202 -16.17 -13.03 28.90
CA THR A 202 -15.30 -13.57 27.85
C THR A 202 -14.59 -12.44 27.12
N LYS A 203 -13.25 -12.51 27.07
CA LYS A 203 -12.41 -11.59 26.31
C LYS A 203 -12.19 -12.10 24.90
N PHE A 204 -12.43 -11.26 23.90
CA PHE A 204 -12.23 -11.58 22.48
C PHE A 204 -11.77 -10.35 21.68
N THR A 205 -11.26 -10.59 20.49
CA THR A 205 -10.88 -9.53 19.54
C THR A 205 -12.12 -9.04 18.80
N ASP A 206 -12.36 -7.72 18.79
CA ASP A 206 -13.45 -7.13 18.03
C ASP A 206 -13.16 -7.21 16.52
N HIS A 207 -13.94 -7.99 15.79
CA HIS A 207 -13.80 -8.15 14.34
C HIS A 207 -14.50 -7.04 13.52
N HIS A 208 -15.02 -6.03 14.18
CA HIS A 208 -15.53 -4.84 13.52
C HIS A 208 -14.38 -3.91 13.14
N LEU A 209 -13.70 -4.23 12.03
CA LEU A 209 -12.58 -3.47 11.48
C LEU A 209 -13.00 -2.04 11.15
N GLN A 210 -12.43 -1.06 11.84
CA GLN A 210 -12.76 0.35 11.69
C GLN A 210 -11.60 1.26 12.08
N SER A 211 -11.80 2.58 11.90
CA SER A 211 -10.87 3.55 12.46
C SER A 211 -10.83 3.44 13.99
N PRO A 212 -9.65 3.37 14.61
CA PRO A 212 -9.51 3.37 16.07
C PRO A 212 -10.16 4.59 16.75
N LEU A 213 -10.30 5.70 16.03
CA LEU A 213 -10.97 6.92 16.53
C LEU A 213 -12.47 6.72 16.82
N ASN A 214 -13.09 5.67 16.26
CA ASN A 214 -14.45 5.29 16.58
C ASN A 214 -14.57 4.51 17.89
N ASN A 215 -13.45 4.08 18.47
CA ASN A 215 -13.43 3.24 19.67
C ASN A 215 -12.16 3.51 20.51
N VAL A 216 -11.92 4.78 20.82
CA VAL A 216 -10.71 5.26 21.52
C VAL A 216 -10.52 4.58 22.87
N GLN A 217 -11.61 4.28 23.57
CA GLN A 217 -11.57 3.63 24.90
C GLN A 217 -10.91 2.24 24.86
N ASN A 218 -11.21 1.45 23.84
CA ASN A 218 -10.67 0.09 23.73
C ASN A 218 -9.38 0.02 22.90
N SER A 219 -9.10 1.02 22.07
CA SER A 219 -7.88 1.05 21.24
C SER A 219 -6.77 1.89 21.82
N CYS A 220 -7.05 3.08 22.34
CA CYS A 220 -6.03 4.02 22.82
C CYS A 220 -5.92 4.02 24.34
N ASN A 221 -7.05 4.13 25.06
CA ASN A 221 -7.07 4.31 26.51
C ASN A 221 -6.66 3.07 27.31
N VAL A 222 -6.47 1.93 26.64
CA VAL A 222 -5.85 0.74 27.27
C VAL A 222 -4.39 0.99 27.65
N CYS A 223 -3.71 1.94 27.00
CA CYS A 223 -2.33 2.34 27.25
C CYS A 223 -2.20 3.81 27.60
N HIS A 224 -2.96 4.69 26.98
CA HIS A 224 -2.95 6.14 27.19
C HIS A 224 -3.93 6.54 28.30
N ARG A 225 -3.52 7.50 29.14
CA ARG A 225 -4.32 7.99 30.27
C ARG A 225 -5.08 9.29 29.96
N ASP A 226 -4.80 9.87 28.80
CA ASP A 226 -5.39 11.12 28.37
C ASP A 226 -6.89 10.94 28.05
N ASP A 227 -7.64 12.02 28.11
CA ASP A 227 -9.02 12.06 27.71
C ASP A 227 -9.16 11.68 26.22
N ALA A 228 -10.23 10.96 25.88
CA ALA A 228 -10.48 10.47 24.52
C ALA A 228 -10.54 11.60 23.48
N ASN A 229 -11.15 12.75 23.82
CA ASN A 229 -11.23 13.89 22.91
C ASN A 229 -9.84 14.50 22.68
N SER A 230 -9.01 14.61 23.72
CA SER A 230 -7.63 15.08 23.60
C SER A 230 -6.81 14.19 22.67
N LEU A 231 -6.95 12.88 22.76
CA LEU A 231 -6.27 11.94 21.87
C LEU A 231 -6.74 12.07 20.41
N ILE A 232 -8.03 12.30 20.20
CA ILE A 232 -8.60 12.55 18.87
C ILE A 232 -8.06 13.85 18.28
N ASP A 233 -8.06 14.93 19.07
CA ASP A 233 -7.57 16.25 18.65
C ASP A 233 -6.09 16.22 18.29
N ASP A 234 -5.27 15.46 19.04
CA ASP A 234 -3.86 15.23 18.72
C ASP A 234 -3.67 14.55 17.36
N VAL A 235 -4.50 13.55 17.04
CA VAL A 235 -4.47 12.90 15.72
C VAL A 235 -4.77 13.90 14.61
N TYR A 236 -5.86 14.67 14.74
CA TYR A 236 -6.23 15.65 13.72
C TYR A 236 -5.24 16.79 13.59
N THR A 237 -4.63 17.23 14.69
CA THR A 237 -3.57 18.25 14.68
C THR A 237 -2.35 17.77 13.89
N ARG A 238 -1.92 16.52 14.10
CA ARG A 238 -0.81 15.91 13.34
C ARG A 238 -1.14 15.74 11.87
N GLN A 239 -2.36 15.29 11.55
CA GLN A 239 -2.83 15.17 10.18
C GLN A 239 -2.82 16.52 9.45
N LYS A 240 -3.30 17.57 10.11
CA LYS A 240 -3.31 18.93 9.56
C LYS A 240 -1.90 19.42 9.27
N SER A 241 -0.96 19.30 10.22
CA SER A 241 0.43 19.73 10.05
C SER A 241 1.13 19.00 8.88
N ILE A 242 0.95 17.69 8.77
CA ILE A 242 1.53 16.92 7.65
C ILE A 242 0.89 17.34 6.33
N LYS A 243 -0.43 17.56 6.29
CA LYS A 243 -1.13 18.00 5.08
C LYS A 243 -0.62 19.35 4.58
N GLU A 244 -0.33 20.29 5.47
CA GLU A 244 0.24 21.60 5.12
C GLU A 244 1.62 21.43 4.42
N ASN A 245 2.48 20.59 4.97
CA ASN A 245 3.77 20.28 4.36
C ASN A 245 3.64 19.55 3.01
N VAL A 246 2.70 18.60 2.91
CA VAL A 246 2.37 17.89 1.67
C VAL A 246 1.91 18.89 0.59
N THR A 247 1.05 19.85 0.94
CA THR A 247 0.58 20.89 0.01
C THR A 247 1.76 21.73 -0.50
N SER A 248 2.70 22.13 0.38
CA SER A 248 3.89 22.86 -0.06
C SER A 248 4.75 22.07 -1.04
N LEU A 249 4.91 20.76 -0.81
CA LEU A 249 5.63 19.88 -1.75
C LEU A 249 4.87 19.77 -3.09
N GLU A 250 3.56 19.62 -3.05
CA GLU A 250 2.70 19.53 -4.24
C GLU A 250 2.83 20.77 -5.13
N GLU A 251 2.78 21.97 -4.53
CA GLU A 251 2.94 23.23 -5.27
C GLU A 251 4.32 23.34 -5.97
N ASN A 252 5.39 22.90 -5.31
CA ASN A 252 6.72 22.90 -5.92
C ASN A 252 6.85 21.83 -7.00
N LEU A 253 6.26 20.64 -6.82
CA LEU A 253 6.21 19.62 -7.87
C LEU A 253 5.49 20.10 -9.13
N VAL A 254 4.36 20.79 -8.97
CA VAL A 254 3.63 21.39 -10.11
C VAL A 254 4.55 22.35 -10.88
N LYS A 255 5.27 23.23 -10.18
CA LYS A 255 6.24 24.15 -10.80
C LYS A 255 7.34 23.40 -11.54
N ALA A 256 7.97 22.42 -10.88
CA ALA A 256 9.04 21.63 -11.45
C ALA A 256 8.61 20.89 -12.74
N HIS A 257 7.42 20.31 -12.77
CA HIS A 257 6.88 19.70 -13.98
C HIS A 257 6.66 20.70 -15.12
N ILE A 258 6.15 21.89 -14.81
CA ILE A 258 5.90 22.95 -15.80
C ILE A 258 7.23 23.49 -16.36
N GLU A 259 8.19 23.79 -15.49
CA GLU A 259 9.52 24.31 -15.87
C GLU A 259 10.31 23.31 -16.70
N ALA A 260 10.30 22.01 -16.31
CA ALA A 260 10.88 20.97 -17.14
C ALA A 260 10.22 20.88 -18.53
N GLY A 261 8.89 21.04 -18.58
CA GLY A 261 8.17 21.11 -19.86
C GLY A 261 8.56 22.31 -20.72
N GLN A 262 8.85 23.48 -20.13
CA GLN A 262 9.34 24.64 -20.80
C GLN A 262 10.78 24.46 -21.31
N ALA A 263 11.67 23.87 -20.47
CA ALA A 263 13.02 23.54 -20.86
C ALA A 263 13.06 22.66 -22.13
N TRP A 264 12.20 21.65 -22.22
CA TRP A 264 12.05 20.84 -23.42
C TRP A 264 11.65 21.66 -24.66
N LYS A 265 10.70 22.60 -24.51
CA LYS A 265 10.26 23.48 -25.61
C LYS A 265 11.37 24.42 -26.07
N LEU A 266 12.28 24.82 -25.18
CA LEU A 266 13.44 25.64 -25.46
C LEU A 266 14.63 24.86 -26.04
N GLY A 267 14.47 23.53 -26.24
CA GLY A 267 15.48 22.70 -26.90
C GLY A 267 16.51 22.08 -25.95
N ALA A 268 16.21 21.97 -24.64
CA ALA A 268 17.07 21.26 -23.71
C ALA A 268 17.33 19.83 -24.18
N LYS A 269 18.54 19.33 -23.94
CA LYS A 269 18.97 17.96 -24.32
C LYS A 269 18.75 16.98 -23.18
N GLU A 270 18.54 15.71 -23.51
CA GLU A 270 18.35 14.65 -22.52
C GLU A 270 19.45 14.64 -21.44
N ALA A 271 20.70 14.82 -21.81
CA ALA A 271 21.82 14.87 -20.87
C ALA A 271 21.72 16.01 -19.85
N GLN A 272 21.13 17.15 -20.24
CA GLN A 272 20.91 18.32 -19.35
C GLN A 272 19.72 18.06 -18.40
N MET A 273 18.74 17.30 -18.85
CA MET A 273 17.51 17.04 -18.11
C MET A 273 17.60 15.83 -17.18
N LYS A 274 18.59 14.97 -17.34
CA LYS A 274 18.67 13.68 -16.68
C LYS A 274 18.51 13.76 -15.15
N ASP A 275 19.29 14.63 -14.52
CA ASP A 275 19.28 14.78 -13.05
C ASP A 275 17.99 15.46 -12.58
N ILE A 276 17.54 16.49 -13.29
CA ILE A 276 16.29 17.21 -13.04
C ILE A 276 15.09 16.25 -13.07
N LEU A 277 15.04 15.35 -14.06
CA LEU A 277 13.95 14.38 -14.17
C LEU A 277 14.00 13.32 -13.06
N MET A 278 15.19 12.99 -12.57
CA MET A 278 15.35 12.09 -11.43
C MET A 278 14.93 12.79 -10.14
N ASP A 279 15.26 14.05 -9.94
CA ASP A 279 14.82 14.83 -8.80
C ASP A 279 13.29 14.98 -8.76
N ILE A 280 12.66 15.29 -9.89
CA ILE A 280 11.19 15.30 -10.01
C ILE A 280 10.59 13.94 -9.64
N ARG A 281 11.17 12.85 -10.15
CA ARG A 281 10.73 11.48 -9.82
C ARG A 281 10.82 11.19 -8.32
N HIS A 282 11.93 11.53 -7.68
CA HIS A 282 12.15 11.29 -6.25
C HIS A 282 11.27 12.18 -5.37
N ALA A 283 11.11 13.45 -5.70
CA ALA A 283 10.23 14.35 -4.98
C ALA A 283 8.76 13.90 -5.08
N GLN A 284 8.32 13.53 -6.29
CA GLN A 284 6.98 12.99 -6.53
C GLN A 284 6.74 11.68 -5.77
N TRP A 285 7.71 10.76 -5.76
CA TRP A 285 7.62 9.52 -4.99
C TRP A 285 7.39 9.78 -3.51
N ARG A 286 8.11 10.72 -2.91
CA ARG A 286 7.96 11.08 -1.49
C ARG A 286 6.61 11.72 -1.18
N TRP A 287 6.13 12.55 -2.09
CA TRP A 287 4.78 13.12 -2.01
C TRP A 287 3.73 12.01 -2.08
N ASP A 288 3.83 11.14 -3.06
CA ASP A 288 2.86 10.06 -3.28
C ASP A 288 2.89 9.03 -2.14
N TYR A 289 4.09 8.65 -1.66
CA TYR A 289 4.26 7.77 -0.50
C TYR A 289 3.58 8.31 0.77
N ALA A 290 3.70 9.60 1.03
CA ALA A 290 3.09 10.24 2.18
C ALA A 290 1.57 10.39 2.07
N THR A 291 1.03 10.51 0.84
CA THR A 291 -0.40 10.71 0.58
C THR A 291 -1.16 9.42 0.34
N ALA A 292 -0.52 8.39 -0.16
CA ALA A 292 -1.14 7.10 -0.48
C ALA A 292 -1.40 6.23 0.76
N GLY A 293 -0.62 6.39 1.84
CA GLY A 293 -0.83 5.67 3.10
C GLY A 293 -2.03 6.22 3.86
N HIS A 294 -3.05 5.40 4.08
CA HIS A 294 -4.30 5.82 4.71
C HIS A 294 -4.14 6.34 6.15
N GLY A 295 -3.20 5.78 6.90
CA GLY A 295 -2.88 6.17 8.26
C GLY A 295 -1.50 6.81 8.44
N ALA A 296 -0.83 7.19 7.35
CA ALA A 296 0.58 7.59 7.35
C ALA A 296 0.92 8.67 8.39
N SER A 297 0.10 9.72 8.47
CA SER A 297 0.27 10.84 9.40
C SER A 297 0.10 10.46 10.87
N PHE A 298 -0.49 9.30 11.17
CA PHE A 298 -0.64 8.78 12.54
C PHE A 298 0.29 7.58 12.79
N HIS A 299 0.41 6.65 11.83
CA HIS A 299 1.23 5.45 11.98
C HIS A 299 2.70 5.80 12.25
N ALA A 300 3.24 6.80 11.53
CA ALA A 300 4.62 7.26 11.71
C ALA A 300 4.77 8.75 11.37
N PRO A 301 4.20 9.66 12.17
CA PRO A 301 4.17 11.10 11.86
C PRO A 301 5.57 11.71 11.68
N VAL A 302 6.56 11.27 12.45
CA VAL A 302 7.94 11.76 12.35
C VAL A 302 8.57 11.32 11.04
N GLU A 303 8.41 10.06 10.67
CA GLU A 303 8.98 9.52 9.42
C GLU A 303 8.30 10.14 8.19
N ILE A 304 6.99 10.29 8.21
CA ILE A 304 6.25 10.93 7.12
C ILE A 304 6.64 12.41 6.99
N GLY A 305 6.73 13.13 8.11
CA GLY A 305 7.21 14.51 8.11
C GLY A 305 8.62 14.65 7.50
N ARG A 306 9.54 13.74 7.88
CA ARG A 306 10.89 13.66 7.32
C ARG A 306 10.87 13.37 5.81
N THR A 307 10.06 12.41 5.38
CA THR A 307 9.91 12.03 3.97
C THR A 307 9.41 13.20 3.13
N VAL A 308 8.36 13.88 3.58
CA VAL A 308 7.82 15.07 2.90
C VAL A 308 8.85 16.21 2.85
N SER A 309 9.53 16.49 3.97
CA SER A 309 10.56 17.53 4.03
C SER A 309 11.74 17.23 3.10
N SER A 310 12.16 15.96 2.99
CA SER A 310 13.20 15.57 2.04
C SER A 310 12.72 15.69 0.59
N GLY A 311 11.46 15.39 0.31
CA GLY A 311 10.85 15.63 -1.01
C GLY A 311 10.81 17.11 -1.38
N LEU A 312 10.45 17.97 -0.44
CA LEU A 312 10.43 19.42 -0.63
C LEU A 312 11.84 19.96 -0.92
N ALA A 313 12.86 19.50 -0.19
CA ALA A 313 14.25 19.91 -0.43
C ALA A 313 14.78 19.50 -1.82
N ILE A 314 14.24 18.44 -2.41
CA ILE A 314 14.58 17.99 -3.76
C ILE A 314 13.80 18.78 -4.82
N ALA A 315 12.56 19.18 -4.52
CA ALA A 315 11.67 19.86 -5.47
C ALA A 315 12.00 21.36 -5.67
N ILE A 316 12.79 21.96 -4.78
CA ILE A 316 13.26 23.37 -4.85
C ILE A 316 14.58 23.47 -5.61
#